data_911d4243d1c3b3562b08b10f28bfa7c3
#
_entry.id   911d4243d1c3b3562b08b10f28bfa7c3
#
_cell.length_a   1.000
_cell.length_b   1.000
_cell.length_c   1.000
_cell.angle_alpha   90.00
_cell.angle_beta   90.00
_cell.angle_gamma   90.00
#
_symmetry.space_group_name_H-M   'P 1'
#
loop_
_entity.id
_entity.type
_entity.pdbx_description
1 polymer ?
#
loop_
_entity_poly.entity_id
_entity_poly.type
_entity_poly.pdbx_seq_one_letter_code
_entity_poly.pdbx_strand_id
1 'polypeptide(L)'
;MTQEHPNAALTRRVFAAFGHNAMAISAALSRDIVWRVPGNTVMSGEYRGRRDVVEFLRRTGLETGGTYRSSLHTVFANDDWAVAIYRAVGTRNGIDLDVDQAFVIRCAEGQWKEVTAVPLDSAFERFWA
;
A
#
# COMPACT_ATOMS: atom_id res chain seq x y z
N MET A 1 -2.14 -30.23 1.97
CA MET A 1 -2.55 -28.84 2.18
C MET A 1 -1.36 -27.93 1.98
N THR A 2 -1.50 -26.96 1.12
CA THR A 2 -0.41 -26.04 0.80
C THR A 2 -0.45 -24.86 1.77
N GLN A 3 0.64 -24.59 2.44
CA GLN A 3 0.73 -23.42 3.30
C GLN A 3 1.06 -22.19 2.45
N GLU A 4 0.46 -21.06 2.80
CA GLU A 4 0.78 -19.80 2.18
C GLU A 4 2.21 -19.38 2.54
N HIS A 5 2.93 -18.81 1.57
CA HIS A 5 4.27 -18.29 1.81
C HIS A 5 4.24 -17.22 2.91
N PRO A 6 5.24 -17.20 3.82
CA PRO A 6 5.26 -16.21 4.93
C PRO A 6 5.15 -14.75 4.47
N ASN A 7 5.73 -14.39 3.33
CA ASN A 7 5.63 -13.03 2.80
C ASN A 7 4.24 -12.71 2.24
N ALA A 8 3.50 -13.71 1.77
CA ALA A 8 2.10 -13.54 1.41
C ALA A 8 1.24 -13.35 2.67
N ALA A 9 1.46 -14.15 3.71
CA ALA A 9 0.76 -14.01 4.98
C ALA A 9 1.04 -12.65 5.63
N LEU A 10 2.30 -12.20 5.60
CA LEU A 10 2.68 -10.86 6.06
C LEU A 10 1.89 -9.77 5.33
N THR A 11 1.82 -9.86 4.00
CA THR A 11 1.12 -8.89 3.16
C THR A 11 -0.38 -8.86 3.49
N ARG A 12 -1.01 -10.01 3.72
CA ARG A 12 -2.42 -10.06 4.14
C ARG A 12 -2.63 -9.36 5.49
N ARG A 13 -1.71 -9.54 6.44
CA ARG A 13 -1.79 -8.87 7.75
C ARG A 13 -1.67 -7.35 7.61
N VAL A 14 -0.78 -6.87 6.74
CA VAL A 14 -0.64 -5.42 6.52
C VAL A 14 -1.91 -4.84 5.91
N PHE A 15 -2.47 -5.47 4.88
CA PHE A 15 -3.72 -5.02 4.28
C PHE A 15 -4.88 -5.02 5.28
N ALA A 16 -4.96 -6.02 6.14
CA ALA A 16 -5.99 -6.07 7.18
C ALA A 16 -5.85 -4.93 8.20
N ALA A 17 -4.64 -4.41 8.39
CA ALA A 17 -4.35 -3.33 9.33
C ALA A 17 -4.57 -1.94 8.75
N PHE A 18 -4.64 -1.78 7.42
CA PHE A 18 -4.84 -0.47 6.79
C PHE A 18 -6.12 0.20 7.29
N GLY A 19 -5.98 1.42 7.80
CA GLY A 19 -7.10 2.19 8.34
C GLY A 19 -7.58 1.76 9.72
N HIS A 20 -6.97 0.72 10.33
CA HIS A 20 -7.43 0.15 11.60
C HIS A 20 -6.35 0.09 12.68
N ASN A 21 -5.12 -0.26 12.32
CA ASN A 21 -4.07 -0.53 13.29
C ASN A 21 -2.70 -0.02 12.81
N ALA A 22 -2.42 1.24 13.08
CA ALA A 22 -1.17 1.88 12.67
C ALA A 22 0.07 1.22 13.31
N MET A 23 -0.06 0.71 14.53
CA MET A 23 1.06 0.03 15.20
C MET A 23 1.42 -1.28 14.50
N ALA A 24 0.42 -2.05 14.07
CA ALA A 24 0.65 -3.29 13.34
C ALA A 24 1.30 -3.01 11.99
N ILE A 25 0.87 -1.95 11.29
CA ILE A 25 1.51 -1.52 10.03
C ILE A 25 2.96 -1.15 10.31
N SER A 26 3.22 -0.29 11.27
CA SER A 26 4.57 0.17 11.63
C SER A 26 5.49 -1.01 11.95
N ALA A 27 5.01 -2.01 12.69
CA ALA A 27 5.79 -3.18 13.03
C ALA A 27 6.15 -4.05 11.83
N ALA A 28 5.29 -4.06 10.79
CA ALA A 28 5.52 -4.83 9.57
C ALA A 28 6.46 -4.13 8.59
N LEU A 29 6.70 -2.84 8.76
CA LEU A 29 7.60 -2.07 7.90
C LEU A 29 9.01 -2.08 8.47
N SER A 30 10.00 -2.30 7.60
CA SER A 30 11.39 -2.13 7.96
C SER A 30 11.66 -0.70 8.40
N ARG A 31 12.62 -0.51 9.29
CA ARG A 31 13.04 0.81 9.75
C ARG A 31 13.45 1.73 8.61
N ASP A 32 14.11 1.16 7.59
CA ASP A 32 14.61 1.84 6.41
C ASP A 32 13.73 1.62 5.17
N ILE A 33 12.45 1.34 5.39
CA ILE A 33 11.47 1.16 4.30
C ILE A 33 11.53 2.31 3.30
N VAL A 34 11.37 1.98 2.03
CA VAL A 34 11.19 2.96 0.96
C VAL A 34 9.87 2.66 0.25
N TRP A 35 9.03 3.67 0.14
CA TRP A 35 7.73 3.55 -0.52
C TRP A 35 7.67 4.53 -1.67
N ARG A 36 7.42 4.01 -2.89
CA ARG A 36 7.41 4.80 -4.12
C ARG A 36 6.03 4.84 -4.71
N VAL A 37 5.55 6.06 -4.97
CA VAL A 37 4.30 6.31 -5.69
C VAL A 37 4.65 7.05 -6.97
N PRO A 38 4.35 6.47 -8.14
CA PRO A 38 4.74 7.07 -9.43
C PRO A 38 3.85 8.25 -9.79
N GLY A 39 4.19 8.89 -10.91
CA GLY A 39 3.39 9.94 -11.49
C GLY A 39 3.71 11.32 -10.95
N ASN A 40 2.78 12.24 -11.16
CA ASN A 40 2.94 13.65 -10.78
C ASN A 40 1.65 14.13 -10.08
N THR A 41 1.28 13.44 -9.01
CA THR A 41 0.09 13.75 -8.21
C THR A 41 0.51 14.32 -6.86
N VAL A 42 -0.47 14.74 -6.05
CA VAL A 42 -0.22 15.22 -4.69
C VAL A 42 0.35 14.13 -3.78
N MET A 43 0.14 12.86 -4.13
CA MET A 43 0.64 11.72 -3.36
C MET A 43 1.90 11.10 -3.96
N SER A 44 2.32 11.54 -5.15
CA SER A 44 3.50 10.97 -5.82
C SER A 44 4.78 11.33 -5.08
N GLY A 45 5.76 10.43 -5.16
CA GLY A 45 7.07 10.66 -4.56
C GLY A 45 7.67 9.40 -3.98
N GLU A 46 8.79 9.61 -3.29
CA GLU A 46 9.52 8.55 -2.60
C GLU A 46 9.57 8.88 -1.11
N TYR A 47 8.99 8.00 -0.31
CA TYR A 47 8.90 8.18 1.14
C TYR A 47 9.90 7.23 1.78
N ARG A 48 10.80 7.75 2.60
CA ARG A 48 11.90 7.00 3.18
C ARG A 48 11.79 6.93 4.70
N GLY A 49 11.92 5.71 5.23
CA GLY A 49 11.86 5.45 6.65
C GLY A 49 10.44 5.22 7.14
N ARG A 50 10.34 4.43 8.20
CA ARG A 50 9.06 4.01 8.78
C ARG A 50 8.17 5.20 9.13
N ARG A 51 8.76 6.23 9.74
CA ARG A 51 8.02 7.43 10.16
C ARG A 51 7.36 8.14 8.98
N ASP A 52 8.11 8.37 7.91
CA ASP A 52 7.61 9.10 6.74
C ASP A 52 6.57 8.28 5.98
N VAL A 53 6.74 6.96 5.93
CA VAL A 53 5.77 6.08 5.29
C VAL A 53 4.46 6.04 6.08
N VAL A 54 4.52 5.94 7.40
CA VAL A 54 3.32 5.97 8.24
C VAL A 54 2.60 7.31 8.09
N GLU A 55 3.33 8.41 8.02
CA GLU A 55 2.75 9.75 7.78
C GLU A 55 2.11 9.85 6.39
N PHE A 56 2.74 9.27 5.36
CA PHE A 56 2.15 9.18 4.03
C PHE A 56 0.81 8.42 4.06
N LEU A 57 0.76 7.28 4.73
CA LEU A 57 -0.47 6.50 4.85
C LEU A 57 -1.56 7.28 5.60
N ARG A 58 -1.20 8.01 6.64
CA ARG A 58 -2.12 8.88 7.37
C ARG A 58 -2.67 9.97 6.45
N ARG A 59 -1.82 10.57 5.65
CA ARG A 59 -2.21 11.62 4.69
C ARG A 59 -3.17 11.10 3.63
N THR A 60 -3.01 9.85 3.19
CA THR A 60 -3.95 9.21 2.27
C THR A 60 -5.38 9.24 2.84
N GLY A 61 -5.53 8.93 4.11
CA GLY A 61 -6.82 9.03 4.79
C GLY A 61 -7.34 10.45 4.87
N LEU A 62 -6.49 11.41 5.22
CA LEU A 62 -6.89 12.81 5.35
C LEU A 62 -7.34 13.41 4.01
N GLU A 63 -6.61 13.15 2.94
CA GLU A 63 -6.91 13.67 1.60
C GLU A 63 -8.25 13.14 1.06
N THR A 64 -8.71 12.02 1.56
CA THR A 64 -9.97 11.39 1.14
C THR A 64 -11.09 11.52 2.18
N GLY A 65 -10.89 12.31 3.22
CA GLY A 65 -11.89 12.45 4.28
C GLY A 65 -12.22 11.14 4.98
N GLY A 66 -11.27 10.22 5.06
CA GLY A 66 -11.45 8.91 5.69
C GLY A 66 -12.18 7.90 4.83
N THR A 67 -12.39 8.17 3.54
CA THR A 67 -13.15 7.26 2.67
C THR A 67 -12.28 6.21 1.97
N TYR A 68 -10.96 6.39 1.96
CA TYR A 68 -10.06 5.48 1.22
C TYR A 68 -10.07 4.09 1.86
N ARG A 69 -10.21 3.08 1.01
CA ARG A 69 -10.19 1.67 1.41
C ARG A 69 -9.41 0.86 0.40
N SER A 70 -8.63 -0.09 0.91
CA SER A 70 -7.87 -1.04 0.10
C SER A 70 -8.33 -2.45 0.45
N SER A 71 -8.83 -3.19 -0.54
CA SER A 71 -9.29 -4.56 -0.37
C SER A 71 -8.41 -5.50 -1.18
N LEU A 72 -7.64 -6.34 -0.50
CA LEU A 72 -6.72 -7.26 -1.15
C LEU A 72 -7.49 -8.34 -1.90
N HIS A 73 -7.19 -8.51 -3.21
CA HIS A 73 -7.76 -9.56 -4.04
C HIS A 73 -6.86 -10.80 -4.05
N THR A 74 -5.58 -10.59 -4.35
CA THR A 74 -4.64 -11.71 -4.46
C THR A 74 -3.23 -11.23 -4.13
N VAL A 75 -2.41 -12.17 -3.69
CA VAL A 75 -1.01 -11.94 -3.42
C VAL A 75 -0.19 -13.12 -3.91
N PHE A 76 0.92 -12.82 -4.55
CA PHE A 76 1.92 -13.79 -4.97
C PHE A 76 3.21 -13.46 -4.23
N ALA A 77 3.91 -14.47 -3.71
CA ALA A 77 5.12 -14.22 -2.95
C ALA A 77 6.15 -15.32 -3.11
N ASN A 78 7.40 -14.91 -2.96
CA ASN A 78 8.54 -15.81 -2.78
C ASN A 78 9.40 -15.26 -1.62
N ASP A 79 10.61 -15.78 -1.47
CA ASP A 79 11.45 -15.42 -0.32
C ASP A 79 11.84 -13.94 -0.28
N ASP A 80 11.86 -13.26 -1.43
CA ASP A 80 12.32 -11.88 -1.53
C ASP A 80 11.24 -10.87 -1.88
N TRP A 81 10.13 -11.33 -2.50
CA TRP A 81 9.13 -10.45 -3.07
C TRP A 81 7.71 -10.86 -2.74
N ALA A 82 6.83 -9.87 -2.72
CA ALA A 82 5.38 -10.08 -2.77
C ALA A 82 4.79 -9.11 -3.79
N VAL A 83 3.80 -9.59 -4.55
CA VAL A 83 3.00 -8.74 -5.44
C VAL A 83 1.56 -8.82 -4.95
N ALA A 84 1.01 -7.68 -4.57
CA ALA A 84 -0.36 -7.58 -4.07
C ALA A 84 -1.22 -6.86 -5.10
N ILE A 85 -2.33 -7.46 -5.49
CA ILE A 85 -3.34 -6.82 -6.34
C ILE A 85 -4.56 -6.57 -5.47
N TYR A 86 -5.01 -5.33 -5.44
CA TYR A 86 -6.06 -4.90 -4.54
C TYR A 86 -7.00 -3.89 -5.21
N ARG A 87 -8.19 -3.77 -4.65
CA ARG A 87 -9.17 -2.75 -5.06
C ARG A 87 -9.02 -1.53 -4.18
N ALA A 88 -8.83 -0.37 -4.79
CA ALA A 88 -8.78 0.91 -4.10
C ALA A 88 -10.06 1.69 -4.37
N VAL A 89 -10.73 2.13 -3.32
CA VAL A 89 -11.93 2.96 -3.42
C VAL A 89 -11.79 4.18 -2.51
N GLY A 90 -12.43 5.27 -2.89
CA GLY A 90 -12.44 6.48 -2.09
C GLY A 90 -13.07 7.64 -2.82
N THR A 91 -13.22 8.76 -2.13
CA THR A 91 -13.74 10.01 -2.69
C THR A 91 -12.83 11.15 -2.28
N ARG A 92 -12.48 12.00 -3.24
CA ARG A 92 -11.65 13.18 -2.99
C ARG A 92 -12.10 14.31 -3.90
N ASN A 93 -12.42 15.47 -3.31
CA ASN A 93 -12.89 16.65 -4.07
C ASN A 93 -14.05 16.33 -5.03
N GLY A 94 -14.98 15.49 -4.60
CA GLY A 94 -16.13 15.08 -5.41
C GLY A 94 -15.83 14.06 -6.50
N ILE A 95 -14.60 13.56 -6.56
CA ILE A 95 -14.18 12.54 -7.55
C ILE A 95 -14.09 11.19 -6.85
N ASP A 96 -14.73 10.17 -7.42
CA ASP A 96 -14.70 8.82 -6.91
C ASP A 96 -13.56 8.02 -7.54
N LEU A 97 -12.91 7.20 -6.72
CA LEU A 97 -11.96 6.20 -7.16
C LEU A 97 -12.55 4.81 -6.89
N ASP A 98 -12.43 3.92 -7.86
CA ASP A 98 -12.85 2.52 -7.72
C ASP A 98 -12.10 1.70 -8.78
N VAL A 99 -10.85 1.35 -8.48
CA VAL A 99 -9.93 0.76 -9.44
C VAL A 99 -9.08 -0.34 -8.81
N ASP A 100 -8.56 -1.22 -9.66
CA ASP A 100 -7.53 -2.15 -9.26
C ASP A 100 -6.16 -1.49 -9.27
N GLN A 101 -5.37 -1.82 -8.28
CA GLN A 101 -3.99 -1.37 -8.17
C GLN A 101 -3.11 -2.51 -7.69
N ALA A 102 -1.80 -2.34 -7.83
CA ALA A 102 -0.85 -3.32 -7.35
C ALA A 102 0.26 -2.66 -6.53
N PHE A 103 0.80 -3.44 -5.60
CA PHE A 103 2.09 -3.15 -4.95
C PHE A 103 3.09 -4.22 -5.35
N VAL A 104 4.29 -3.81 -5.71
CA VAL A 104 5.45 -4.68 -5.79
C VAL A 104 6.28 -4.43 -4.55
N ILE A 105 6.47 -5.46 -3.74
CA ILE A 105 7.00 -5.36 -2.40
C ILE A 105 8.25 -6.21 -2.27
N ARG A 106 9.37 -5.61 -1.87
CA ARG A 106 10.54 -6.37 -1.47
C ARG A 106 10.44 -6.67 0.01
N CYS A 107 10.61 -7.95 0.35
CA CYS A 107 10.50 -8.44 1.71
C CYS A 107 11.85 -8.97 2.21
N ALA A 108 12.13 -8.78 3.47
CA ALA A 108 13.27 -9.38 4.14
C ALA A 108 12.99 -9.44 5.65
N GLU A 109 13.41 -10.53 6.29
CA GLU A 109 13.34 -10.68 7.74
C GLU A 109 11.93 -10.49 8.30
N GLY A 110 10.92 -10.93 7.56
CA GLY A 110 9.52 -10.82 7.98
C GLY A 110 8.97 -9.40 7.94
N GLN A 111 9.57 -8.50 7.17
CA GLN A 111 9.13 -7.11 7.03
C GLN A 111 9.12 -6.67 5.56
N TRP A 112 8.34 -5.64 5.28
CA TRP A 112 8.38 -4.94 4.01
C TRP A 112 9.57 -3.98 4.00
N LYS A 113 10.44 -4.11 3.01
CA LYS A 113 11.64 -3.28 2.83
C LYS A 113 11.45 -2.18 1.79
N GLU A 114 10.76 -2.49 0.70
CA GLU A 114 10.45 -1.53 -0.35
C GLU A 114 9.06 -1.82 -0.87
N VAL A 115 8.32 -0.78 -1.17
CA VAL A 115 7.00 -0.86 -1.82
C VAL A 115 7.00 0.07 -3.00
N THR A 116 6.61 -0.45 -4.16
CA THR A 116 6.38 0.36 -5.35
C THR A 116 4.91 0.22 -5.72
N ALA A 117 4.18 1.32 -5.70
CA ALA A 117 2.80 1.34 -6.15
C ALA A 117 2.76 1.27 -7.69
N VAL A 118 1.87 0.44 -8.21
CA VAL A 118 1.69 0.26 -9.65
C VAL A 118 0.21 0.49 -9.97
N PRO A 119 -0.16 1.70 -10.40
CA PRO A 119 -1.52 1.96 -10.84
C PRO A 119 -1.85 1.13 -12.08
N LEU A 120 -3.01 0.47 -12.06
CA LEU A 120 -3.47 -0.36 -13.17
C LEU A 120 -4.54 0.35 -14.01
N ASP A 121 -4.88 1.59 -13.64
CA ASP A 121 -5.89 2.39 -14.32
C ASP A 121 -5.49 3.86 -14.30
N SER A 122 -5.73 4.57 -15.41
CA SER A 122 -5.42 5.99 -15.53
C SER A 122 -6.23 6.88 -14.57
N ALA A 123 -7.31 6.37 -14.00
CA ALA A 123 -8.11 7.09 -13.01
C ALA A 123 -7.32 7.48 -11.77
N PHE A 124 -6.25 6.76 -11.45
CA PHE A 124 -5.35 7.07 -10.35
C PHE A 124 -4.81 8.51 -10.45
N GLU A 125 -4.30 8.89 -11.63
CA GLU A 125 -3.75 10.23 -11.85
C GLU A 125 -4.81 11.32 -11.65
N ARG A 126 -6.00 11.11 -12.17
CA ARG A 126 -7.10 12.07 -12.03
C ARG A 126 -7.56 12.21 -10.59
N PHE A 127 -7.61 11.11 -9.87
CA PHE A 127 -8.08 11.10 -8.48
C PHE A 127 -7.14 11.88 -7.56
N TRP A 128 -5.85 11.70 -7.73
CA TRP A 128 -4.84 12.33 -6.88
C TRP A 128 -4.29 13.65 -7.44
N ALA A 129 -4.83 14.09 -8.55
CA ALA A 129 -4.40 15.34 -9.18
C ALA A 129 -4.55 16.57 -8.27
#